data_29cb1e66077795f03c41ea8d64ca6019
#
_entry.id   29cb1e66077795f03c41ea8d64ca6019
#
_cell.length_a   1.000
_cell.length_b   1.000
_cell.length_c   1.000
_cell.angle_alpha   90.00
_cell.angle_beta   90.00
_cell.angle_gamma   90.00
#
_symmetry.space_group_name_H-M   'P 1'
#
loop_
_entity.id
_entity.type
_entity.pdbx_description
1 polymer ?
#
loop_
_entity_poly.entity_id
_entity_poly.type
_entity_poly.pdbx_seq_one_letter_code
_entity_poly.pdbx_strand_id
1 'polypeptide(L)'
;VEIVLLSSAELVSATRSPALVTCVAVGLLAGLVLGYIWILVQELLDKSLRGPEEVREALSVPLLGALPRVPSLRWLSRGAELKMEEQLRVARTNVLHALSQGGRRVVVVTSAGPQEGTSVTAASLARVLALSGHRVVLVGGDLRAPGTAGLQGSPGLADVLTGSAYLGEALVKGSVEGLELLPAGRMPANPSE
;
A
#
# COMPACT_ATOMS: atom_id res chain seq x y z
N VAL A 1 -71.37 68.69 -19.98
CA VAL A 1 -70.62 67.90 -18.97
C VAL A 1 -70.32 66.58 -19.61
N GLU A 2 -69.10 66.38 -20.14
CA GLU A 2 -68.62 65.13 -20.71
C GLU A 2 -68.21 64.20 -19.57
N ILE A 3 -68.82 63.04 -19.50
CA ILE A 3 -68.46 62.01 -18.58
C ILE A 3 -67.42 61.11 -19.31
N VAL A 4 -66.18 61.27 -18.96
CA VAL A 4 -65.11 60.37 -19.44
C VAL A 4 -65.22 59.07 -18.65
N LEU A 5 -65.67 58.03 -19.29
CA LEU A 5 -65.58 56.62 -18.77
C LEU A 5 -64.13 56.18 -18.72
N LEU A 6 -63.59 56.18 -17.50
CA LEU A 6 -62.30 55.58 -17.24
C LEU A 6 -62.40 54.06 -17.50
N SER A 7 -61.69 53.59 -18.47
CA SER A 7 -61.52 52.17 -18.77
C SER A 7 -61.13 51.39 -17.49
N SER A 8 -61.85 50.33 -17.24
CA SER A 8 -61.57 49.41 -16.14
C SER A 8 -60.15 48.87 -16.27
N ALA A 9 -59.37 49.05 -15.20
CA ALA A 9 -58.04 48.46 -15.12
C ALA A 9 -58.18 46.94 -15.22
N GLU A 10 -57.73 46.40 -16.35
CA GLU A 10 -57.50 44.95 -16.43
C GLU A 10 -56.47 44.52 -15.38
N LEU A 11 -56.91 43.70 -14.45
CA LEU A 11 -56.03 42.99 -13.55
C LEU A 11 -55.15 42.09 -14.42
N VAL A 12 -53.95 42.54 -14.72
CA VAL A 12 -52.91 41.68 -15.25
C VAL A 12 -52.75 40.56 -14.26
N SER A 13 -53.27 39.40 -14.61
CA SER A 13 -53.07 38.17 -13.85
C SER A 13 -51.55 38.01 -13.68
N ALA A 14 -51.05 38.26 -12.50
CA ALA A 14 -49.70 37.93 -12.17
C ALA A 14 -49.59 36.41 -12.34
N THR A 15 -49.13 35.97 -13.53
CA THR A 15 -48.82 34.60 -13.80
C THR A 15 -47.78 34.22 -12.77
N ARG A 16 -48.19 33.58 -11.68
CA ARG A 16 -47.29 32.94 -10.75
C ARG A 16 -46.51 31.94 -11.59
N SER A 17 -45.35 32.38 -12.01
CA SER A 17 -44.44 31.56 -12.76
C SER A 17 -44.12 30.35 -11.88
N PRO A 18 -44.55 29.12 -12.20
CA PRO A 18 -44.12 27.91 -11.51
C PRO A 18 -42.64 27.70 -11.74
N ALA A 19 -42.01 28.59 -12.48
CA ALA A 19 -40.65 28.55 -12.95
C ALA A 19 -39.61 28.36 -11.85
N LEU A 20 -39.80 28.95 -10.66
CA LEU A 20 -38.77 28.91 -9.65
C LEU A 20 -38.62 27.51 -9.04
N VAL A 21 -39.73 26.86 -8.67
CA VAL A 21 -39.72 25.49 -8.14
C VAL A 21 -39.32 24.51 -9.23
N THR A 22 -39.83 24.71 -10.44
CA THR A 22 -39.49 23.85 -11.59
C THR A 22 -38.01 23.99 -11.98
N CYS A 23 -37.48 25.25 -12.01
CA CYS A 23 -36.06 25.47 -12.29
C CYS A 23 -35.15 24.88 -11.20
N VAL A 24 -35.53 24.98 -9.93
CA VAL A 24 -34.77 24.35 -8.83
C VAL A 24 -34.80 22.81 -8.96
N ALA A 25 -35.99 22.24 -9.22
CA ALA A 25 -36.11 20.80 -9.37
C ALA A 25 -35.28 20.26 -10.57
N VAL A 26 -35.37 20.93 -11.72
CA VAL A 26 -34.58 20.58 -12.91
C VAL A 26 -33.10 20.78 -12.67
N GLY A 27 -32.69 21.86 -12.02
CA GLY A 27 -31.29 22.12 -11.67
C GLY A 27 -30.73 21.06 -10.71
N LEU A 28 -31.52 20.62 -9.73
CA LEU A 28 -31.12 19.58 -8.79
C LEU A 28 -30.98 18.22 -9.48
N LEU A 29 -31.93 17.84 -10.36
CA LEU A 29 -31.85 16.64 -11.14
C LEU A 29 -30.65 16.64 -12.10
N ALA A 30 -30.44 17.75 -12.81
CA ALA A 30 -29.30 17.91 -13.70
C ALA A 30 -27.97 17.83 -12.93
N GLY A 31 -27.89 18.45 -11.75
CA GLY A 31 -26.72 18.38 -10.88
C GLY A 31 -26.42 16.96 -10.40
N LEU A 32 -27.44 16.19 -10.03
CA LEU A 32 -27.30 14.80 -9.63
C LEU A 32 -26.81 13.93 -10.81
N VAL A 33 -27.36 14.11 -11.99
CA VAL A 33 -26.96 13.36 -13.17
C VAL A 33 -25.52 13.69 -13.56
N LEU A 34 -25.15 14.96 -13.59
CA LEU A 34 -23.77 15.39 -13.89
C LEU A 34 -22.77 14.90 -12.82
N GLY A 35 -23.14 14.94 -11.54
CA GLY A 35 -22.34 14.41 -10.44
C GLY A 35 -22.14 12.90 -10.56
N TYR A 36 -23.18 12.16 -10.92
CA TYR A 36 -23.09 10.72 -11.15
C TYR A 36 -22.20 10.38 -12.36
N ILE A 37 -22.37 11.11 -13.47
CA ILE A 37 -21.50 10.94 -14.65
C ILE A 37 -20.04 11.24 -14.27
N TRP A 38 -19.79 12.28 -13.50
CA TRP A 38 -18.43 12.62 -13.04
C TRP A 38 -17.79 11.50 -12.22
N ILE A 39 -18.54 10.89 -11.30
CA ILE A 39 -18.07 9.75 -10.50
C ILE A 39 -17.76 8.56 -11.42
N LEU A 40 -18.63 8.25 -12.39
CA LEU A 40 -18.37 7.16 -13.35
C LEU A 40 -17.12 7.41 -14.19
N VAL A 41 -16.92 8.65 -14.64
CA VAL A 41 -15.73 9.02 -15.41
C VAL A 41 -14.47 8.86 -14.55
N GLN A 42 -14.50 9.30 -13.30
CA GLN A 42 -13.37 9.08 -12.37
C GLN A 42 -13.09 7.60 -12.12
N GLU A 43 -14.13 6.77 -11.94
CA GLU A 43 -13.99 5.32 -11.76
C GLU A 43 -13.40 4.63 -12.98
N LEU A 44 -13.81 5.03 -14.20
CA LEU A 44 -13.27 4.51 -15.45
C LEU A 44 -11.82 4.94 -15.73
N LEU A 45 -11.43 6.13 -15.25
CA LEU A 45 -10.06 6.64 -15.39
C LEU A 45 -9.12 6.15 -14.27
N ASP A 46 -9.68 5.66 -13.17
CA ASP A 46 -8.92 5.15 -12.05
C ASP A 46 -8.36 3.76 -12.39
N LYS A 47 -7.10 3.71 -12.75
CA LYS A 47 -6.33 2.48 -13.03
C LYS A 47 -5.68 1.88 -11.78
N SER A 48 -6.11 2.28 -10.60
CA SER A 48 -5.57 1.73 -9.35
C SER A 48 -5.96 0.27 -9.20
N LEU A 49 -4.97 -0.57 -8.96
CA LEU A 49 -5.18 -1.98 -8.66
C LEU A 49 -5.73 -2.10 -7.24
N ARG A 50 -7.01 -2.41 -7.10
CA ARG A 50 -7.72 -2.45 -5.81
C ARG A 50 -7.83 -3.86 -5.22
N GLY A 51 -7.59 -4.86 -6.02
CA GLY A 51 -7.76 -6.25 -5.61
C GLY A 51 -6.65 -7.19 -6.05
N PRO A 52 -6.47 -8.33 -5.35
CA PRO A 52 -5.47 -9.33 -5.71
C PRO A 52 -5.69 -9.94 -7.11
N GLU A 53 -6.93 -10.03 -7.57
CA GLU A 53 -7.26 -10.57 -8.90
C GLU A 53 -6.81 -9.61 -10.01
N GLU A 54 -7.03 -8.31 -9.83
CA GLU A 54 -6.59 -7.28 -10.78
C GLU A 54 -5.06 -7.23 -10.91
N VAL A 55 -4.36 -7.42 -9.78
CA VAL A 55 -2.89 -7.53 -9.76
C VAL A 55 -2.42 -8.75 -10.54
N ARG A 56 -3.12 -9.89 -10.39
CA ARG A 56 -2.80 -11.14 -11.07
C ARG A 56 -2.97 -11.02 -12.59
N GLU A 57 -4.04 -10.36 -13.03
CA GLU A 57 -4.31 -10.14 -14.45
C GLU A 57 -3.35 -9.12 -15.07
N ALA A 58 -3.04 -8.03 -14.33
CA ALA A 58 -2.21 -6.95 -14.84
C ALA A 58 -0.73 -7.29 -14.95
N LEU A 59 -0.19 -8.07 -13.99
CA LEU A 59 1.25 -8.26 -13.88
C LEU A 59 1.76 -9.58 -14.46
N SER A 60 0.89 -10.53 -14.80
CA SER A 60 1.28 -11.86 -15.33
C SER A 60 2.33 -12.60 -14.44
N VAL A 61 2.36 -12.27 -13.15
CA VAL A 61 3.25 -12.89 -12.16
C VAL A 61 2.43 -13.59 -11.07
N PRO A 62 2.94 -14.67 -10.47
CA PRO A 62 2.22 -15.37 -9.42
C PRO A 62 2.06 -14.47 -8.19
N LEU A 63 0.83 -14.31 -7.72
CA LEU A 63 0.53 -13.63 -6.47
C LEU A 63 0.92 -14.53 -5.30
N LEU A 64 1.93 -14.16 -4.54
CA LEU A 64 2.43 -14.94 -3.42
C LEU A 64 1.58 -14.75 -2.14
N GLY A 65 0.91 -13.62 -2.01
CA GLY A 65 0.02 -13.32 -0.89
C GLY A 65 -0.43 -11.87 -0.89
N ALA A 66 -1.46 -11.57 -0.10
CA ALA A 66 -1.94 -10.21 0.14
C ALA A 66 -1.83 -9.91 1.63
N LEU A 67 -1.01 -8.95 2.00
CA LEU A 67 -0.84 -8.54 3.38
C LEU A 67 -1.75 -7.36 3.72
N PRO A 68 -2.43 -7.36 4.85
CA PRO A 68 -3.26 -6.23 5.26
C PRO A 68 -2.38 -5.00 5.54
N ARG A 69 -2.86 -3.83 5.11
CA ARG A 69 -2.18 -2.58 5.43
C ARG A 69 -2.38 -2.27 6.92
N VAL A 70 -1.30 -2.34 7.70
CA VAL A 70 -1.33 -2.00 9.12
C VAL A 70 -0.78 -0.57 9.28
N PRO A 71 -1.59 0.39 9.71
CA PRO A 71 -1.20 1.81 9.75
C PRO A 71 -0.09 2.14 10.76
N SER A 72 0.14 1.31 11.75
CA SER A 72 1.33 1.35 12.61
C SER A 72 1.45 0.07 13.43
N LEU A 73 2.68 -0.36 13.73
CA LEU A 73 2.97 -1.55 14.58
C LEU A 73 2.40 -1.46 16.00
N ARG A 74 2.01 -0.27 16.47
CA ARG A 74 1.48 -0.04 17.83
C ARG A 74 0.01 -0.39 18.02
N TRP A 75 -0.72 -0.68 16.94
CA TRP A 75 -2.17 -0.91 16.96
C TRP A 75 -2.57 -2.30 16.49
N LEU A 76 -1.66 -3.29 16.60
CA LEU A 76 -2.07 -4.67 16.36
C LEU A 76 -3.06 -5.11 17.46
N SER A 77 -4.34 -4.85 17.22
CA SER A 77 -5.38 -5.58 17.94
C SER A 77 -5.17 -7.07 17.65
N ARG A 78 -5.39 -7.91 18.65
CA ARG A 78 -5.22 -9.37 18.55
C ARG A 78 -5.79 -9.98 17.26
N GLY A 79 -6.88 -9.41 16.74
CA GLY A 79 -7.51 -9.86 15.50
C GLY A 79 -6.76 -9.45 14.22
N ALA A 80 -6.07 -8.30 14.20
CA ALA A 80 -5.23 -7.91 13.07
C ALA A 80 -3.94 -8.72 13.04
N GLU A 81 -3.39 -9.05 14.20
CA GLU A 81 -2.23 -9.92 14.36
C GLU A 81 -2.49 -11.32 13.82
N LEU A 82 -3.62 -11.94 14.20
CA LEU A 82 -4.03 -13.25 13.70
C LEU A 82 -4.22 -13.27 12.17
N LYS A 83 -4.85 -12.24 11.61
CA LYS A 83 -5.00 -12.12 10.14
C LYS A 83 -3.66 -11.95 9.44
N MET A 84 -2.75 -11.17 10.00
CA MET A 84 -1.41 -11.00 9.47
C MET A 84 -0.63 -12.31 9.50
N GLU A 85 -0.69 -13.05 10.62
CA GLU A 85 -0.03 -14.37 10.72
C GLU A 85 -0.54 -15.35 9.67
N GLU A 86 -1.85 -15.43 9.46
CA GLU A 86 -2.44 -16.33 8.49
C GLU A 86 -2.00 -15.97 7.06
N GLN A 87 -2.03 -14.69 6.69
CA GLN A 87 -1.57 -14.24 5.38
C GLN A 87 -0.06 -14.48 5.18
N LEU A 88 0.73 -14.31 6.22
CA LEU A 88 2.16 -14.63 6.18
C LEU A 88 2.42 -16.13 6.04
N ARG A 89 1.61 -17.00 6.61
CA ARG A 89 1.70 -18.46 6.42
C ARG A 89 1.44 -18.84 4.96
N VAL A 90 0.42 -18.24 4.35
CA VAL A 90 0.13 -18.45 2.92
C VAL A 90 1.30 -17.95 2.07
N ALA A 91 1.76 -16.72 2.31
CA ALA A 91 2.90 -16.16 1.59
C ALA A 91 4.16 -17.02 1.75
N ARG A 92 4.45 -17.53 2.95
CA ARG A 92 5.55 -18.46 3.21
C ARG A 92 5.47 -19.70 2.33
N THR A 93 4.31 -20.36 2.30
CA THR A 93 4.11 -21.59 1.51
C THR A 93 4.36 -21.33 0.03
N ASN A 94 3.84 -20.23 -0.49
CA ASN A 94 4.01 -19.86 -1.89
C ASN A 94 5.47 -19.49 -2.22
N VAL A 95 6.16 -18.78 -1.32
CA VAL A 95 7.59 -18.46 -1.46
C VAL A 95 8.43 -19.74 -1.45
N LEU A 96 8.20 -20.64 -0.49
CA LEU A 96 8.93 -21.91 -0.42
C LEU A 96 8.70 -22.77 -1.67
N HIS A 97 7.48 -22.80 -2.19
CA HIS A 97 7.16 -23.48 -3.43
C HIS A 97 7.91 -22.88 -4.63
N ALA A 98 7.91 -21.56 -4.75
CA ALA A 98 8.65 -20.86 -5.81
C ALA A 98 10.17 -21.08 -5.72
N LEU A 99 10.72 -21.11 -4.51
CA LEU A 99 12.14 -21.39 -4.28
C LEU A 99 12.52 -22.83 -4.62
N SER A 100 11.65 -23.81 -4.31
CA SER A 100 11.90 -25.23 -4.56
C SER A 100 12.01 -25.55 -6.05
N GLN A 101 11.20 -24.90 -6.88
CA GLN A 101 11.22 -25.09 -8.32
C GLN A 101 12.49 -24.55 -8.99
N GLY A 102 13.13 -23.53 -8.43
CA GLY A 102 14.29 -22.87 -9.01
C GLY A 102 15.64 -23.24 -8.39
N GLY A 103 15.68 -24.08 -7.34
CA GLY A 103 16.91 -24.34 -6.56
C GLY A 103 17.49 -23.11 -5.90
N ARG A 104 16.74 -21.99 -5.87
CA ARG A 104 17.16 -20.69 -5.37
C ARG A 104 17.00 -20.63 -3.87
N ARG A 105 17.90 -19.88 -3.21
CA ARG A 105 17.87 -19.70 -1.75
C ARG A 105 17.87 -18.21 -1.35
N VAL A 106 17.77 -17.30 -2.33
CA VAL A 106 17.80 -15.86 -2.12
C VAL A 106 16.47 -15.26 -2.57
N VAL A 107 15.86 -14.47 -1.70
CA VAL A 107 14.64 -13.70 -1.96
C VAL A 107 14.96 -12.23 -1.80
N VAL A 108 14.65 -11.43 -2.81
CA VAL A 108 14.75 -9.97 -2.74
C VAL A 108 13.35 -9.40 -2.60
N VAL A 109 13.15 -8.59 -1.56
CA VAL A 109 11.88 -7.88 -1.33
C VAL A 109 12.08 -6.43 -1.69
N THR A 110 11.28 -5.92 -2.62
CA THR A 110 11.32 -4.53 -3.08
C THR A 110 9.91 -3.96 -3.21
N SER A 111 9.80 -2.66 -3.36
CA SER A 111 8.55 -1.93 -3.59
C SER A 111 8.71 -0.88 -4.66
N ALA A 112 7.60 -0.39 -5.21
CA ALA A 112 7.58 0.66 -6.22
C ALA A 112 7.90 2.04 -5.64
N GLY A 113 7.58 2.25 -4.35
CA GLY A 113 7.77 3.53 -3.66
C GLY A 113 8.28 3.39 -2.23
N PRO A 114 8.71 4.51 -1.64
CA PRO A 114 9.13 4.52 -0.24
C PRO A 114 7.93 4.32 0.70
N GLN A 115 8.19 3.76 1.87
CA GLN A 115 7.18 3.56 2.95
C GLN A 115 6.02 2.60 2.61
N GLU A 116 6.18 1.74 1.63
CA GLU A 116 5.17 0.71 1.27
C GLU A 116 5.25 -0.55 2.14
N GLY A 117 6.07 -0.56 3.17
CA GLY A 117 6.16 -1.66 4.12
C GLY A 117 7.13 -2.78 3.72
N THR A 118 8.00 -2.56 2.75
CA THR A 118 8.98 -3.53 2.24
C THR A 118 9.79 -4.17 3.37
N SER A 119 10.37 -3.36 4.25
CA SER A 119 11.19 -3.84 5.38
C SER A 119 10.37 -4.64 6.39
N VAL A 120 9.15 -4.22 6.67
CA VAL A 120 8.24 -4.93 7.59
C VAL A 120 7.84 -6.27 6.99
N THR A 121 7.53 -6.31 5.70
CA THR A 121 7.18 -7.53 4.97
C THR A 121 8.36 -8.51 4.95
N ALA A 122 9.57 -8.03 4.64
CA ALA A 122 10.79 -8.84 4.63
C ALA A 122 11.10 -9.43 6.01
N ALA A 123 11.04 -8.62 7.07
CA ALA A 123 11.28 -9.06 8.45
C ALA A 123 10.23 -10.06 8.92
N SER A 124 8.96 -9.82 8.61
CA SER A 124 7.86 -10.72 8.98
C SER A 124 7.96 -12.06 8.26
N LEU A 125 8.29 -12.04 6.97
CA LEU A 125 8.49 -13.25 6.17
C LEU A 125 9.71 -14.05 6.68
N ALA A 126 10.83 -13.38 6.95
CA ALA A 126 12.03 -13.99 7.50
C ALA A 126 11.75 -14.68 8.84
N ARG A 127 10.99 -14.00 9.73
CA ARG A 127 10.57 -14.56 11.03
C ARG A 127 9.71 -15.79 10.86
N VAL A 128 8.71 -15.78 9.98
CA VAL A 128 7.79 -16.91 9.76
C VAL A 128 8.51 -18.09 9.11
N LEU A 129 9.48 -17.84 8.24
CA LEU A 129 10.35 -18.88 7.67
C LEU A 129 11.23 -19.52 8.76
N ALA A 130 11.84 -18.74 9.65
CA ALA A 130 12.65 -19.24 10.76
C ALA A 130 11.80 -20.05 11.74
N LEU A 131 10.61 -19.59 12.12
CA LEU A 131 9.66 -20.32 12.96
C LEU A 131 9.22 -21.66 12.35
N SER A 132 9.35 -21.85 11.05
CA SER A 132 9.08 -23.13 10.36
C SER A 132 10.31 -24.03 10.22
N GLY A 133 11.39 -23.73 10.95
CA GLY A 133 12.59 -24.57 11.03
C GLY A 133 13.65 -24.27 9.97
N HIS A 134 13.49 -23.20 9.17
CA HIS A 134 14.50 -22.81 8.20
C HIS A 134 15.54 -21.89 8.82
N ARG A 135 16.79 -22.02 8.40
CA ARG A 135 17.84 -21.03 8.73
C ARG A 135 17.75 -19.86 7.76
N VAL A 136 17.52 -18.67 8.29
CA VAL A 136 17.27 -17.47 7.51
C VAL A 136 18.22 -16.36 7.92
N VAL A 137 18.83 -15.69 6.96
CA VAL A 137 19.56 -14.44 7.18
C VAL A 137 18.77 -13.32 6.56
N LEU A 138 18.33 -12.36 7.37
CA LEU A 138 17.68 -11.14 6.90
C LEU A 138 18.75 -10.07 6.69
N VAL A 139 18.91 -9.63 5.45
CA VAL A 139 19.97 -8.69 5.05
C VAL A 139 19.36 -7.30 4.83
N GLY A 140 19.91 -6.30 5.50
CA GLY A 140 19.61 -4.89 5.27
C GLY A 140 20.33 -4.39 4.02
N GLY A 141 19.72 -4.62 2.83
CA GLY A 141 20.32 -4.26 1.54
C GLY A 141 20.14 -2.79 1.15
N ASP A 142 19.33 -2.01 1.86
CA ASP A 142 19.14 -0.60 1.60
C ASP A 142 20.24 0.23 2.28
N LEU A 143 21.34 0.43 1.58
CA LEU A 143 22.48 1.22 2.07
C LEU A 143 22.22 2.73 2.02
N ARG A 144 21.16 3.20 1.34
CA ARG A 144 20.80 4.62 1.26
C ARG A 144 19.97 5.08 2.45
N ALA A 145 19.17 4.17 3.02
CA ALA A 145 18.36 4.42 4.19
C ALA A 145 18.61 3.33 5.26
N PRO A 146 19.84 3.27 5.81
CA PRO A 146 20.19 2.25 6.79
C PRO A 146 19.31 2.41 8.05
N GLY A 147 18.79 1.31 8.56
CA GLY A 147 18.06 1.30 9.84
C GLY A 147 16.56 1.12 9.75
N THR A 148 16.00 0.82 8.60
CA THR A 148 14.61 0.37 8.49
C THR A 148 14.43 -1.05 9.07
N ALA A 149 13.29 -1.30 9.70
CA ALA A 149 12.90 -2.59 10.31
C ALA A 149 13.85 -3.15 11.40
N GLY A 150 14.51 -2.26 12.15
CA GLY A 150 15.38 -2.70 13.25
C GLY A 150 16.73 -3.28 12.81
N LEU A 151 17.07 -3.16 11.54
CA LEU A 151 18.36 -3.58 10.97
C LEU A 151 19.41 -2.46 11.12
N GLN A 152 19.45 -1.84 12.31
CA GLN A 152 20.46 -0.87 12.68
C GLN A 152 21.63 -1.57 13.36
N GLY A 153 22.83 -1.21 13.01
CA GLY A 153 24.03 -1.73 13.65
C GLY A 153 25.28 -1.60 12.79
N SER A 154 26.41 -1.66 13.43
CA SER A 154 27.73 -1.75 12.82
C SER A 154 28.56 -2.72 13.68
N PRO A 155 29.32 -3.64 13.08
CA PRO A 155 29.51 -3.79 11.64
C PRO A 155 28.24 -4.36 10.93
N GLY A 156 28.13 -4.13 9.63
CA GLY A 156 27.03 -4.59 8.79
C GLY A 156 27.47 -4.89 7.37
N LEU A 157 26.49 -4.98 6.45
CA LEU A 157 26.75 -5.36 5.05
C LEU A 157 27.80 -4.48 4.38
N ALA A 158 27.70 -3.15 4.53
CA ALA A 158 28.66 -2.22 3.93
C ALA A 158 30.09 -2.43 4.47
N ASP A 159 30.21 -2.70 5.77
CA ASP A 159 31.52 -2.94 6.40
C ASP A 159 32.13 -4.26 5.89
N VAL A 160 31.32 -5.28 5.66
CA VAL A 160 31.76 -6.57 5.09
C VAL A 160 32.18 -6.40 3.63
N LEU A 161 31.40 -5.67 2.83
CA LEU A 161 31.69 -5.44 1.40
C LEU A 161 32.97 -4.60 1.20
N THR A 162 33.24 -3.68 2.09
CA THR A 162 34.47 -2.87 2.08
C THR A 162 35.68 -3.59 2.70
N GLY A 163 35.50 -4.79 3.24
CA GLY A 163 36.57 -5.57 3.88
C GLY A 163 36.96 -5.04 5.27
N SER A 164 36.19 -4.12 5.86
CA SER A 164 36.46 -3.56 7.19
C SER A 164 35.93 -4.39 8.34
N ALA A 165 35.11 -5.43 8.06
CA ALA A 165 34.62 -6.39 9.04
C ALA A 165 34.43 -7.78 8.42
N TYR A 166 34.50 -8.82 9.26
CA TYR A 166 34.16 -10.17 8.84
C TYR A 166 32.66 -10.45 8.96
N LEU A 167 32.11 -11.26 8.04
CA LEU A 167 30.69 -11.60 8.03
C LEU A 167 30.20 -12.13 9.37
N GLY A 168 30.99 -13.01 10.02
CA GLY A 168 30.63 -13.58 11.33
C GLY A 168 30.50 -12.57 12.46
N GLU A 169 31.21 -11.44 12.37
CA GLU A 169 31.15 -10.33 13.32
C GLU A 169 29.94 -9.41 13.09
N ALA A 170 29.52 -9.33 11.81
CA ALA A 170 28.40 -8.49 11.39
C ALA A 170 27.04 -9.20 11.57
N LEU A 171 27.01 -10.54 11.69
CA LEU A 171 25.80 -11.29 11.90
C LEU A 171 25.33 -11.17 13.36
N VAL A 172 24.08 -10.76 13.54
CA VAL A 172 23.43 -10.63 14.84
C VAL A 172 22.27 -11.62 14.96
N LYS A 173 22.12 -12.27 16.12
CA LYS A 173 21.00 -13.16 16.37
C LYS A 173 19.67 -12.41 16.31
N GLY A 174 18.71 -12.95 15.60
CA GLY A 174 17.37 -12.41 15.51
C GLY A 174 16.49 -12.74 16.72
N SER A 175 15.24 -12.34 16.63
CA SER A 175 14.24 -12.52 17.70
C SER A 175 13.74 -13.96 17.89
N VAL A 176 14.00 -14.83 16.93
CA VAL A 176 13.61 -16.25 16.94
C VAL A 176 14.78 -17.13 16.54
N GLU A 177 14.76 -18.37 17.00
CA GLU A 177 15.77 -19.37 16.65
C GLU A 177 15.79 -19.59 15.11
N GLY A 178 17.00 -19.71 14.55
CA GLY A 178 17.16 -19.87 13.10
C GLY A 178 17.14 -18.58 12.28
N LEU A 179 16.87 -17.41 12.91
CA LEU A 179 16.93 -16.10 12.28
C LEU A 179 18.22 -15.39 12.68
N GLU A 180 18.97 -14.97 11.67
CA GLU A 180 20.12 -14.06 11.83
C GLU A 180 19.84 -12.77 11.05
N LEU A 181 20.40 -11.68 11.53
CA LEU A 181 20.25 -10.36 10.94
C LEU A 181 21.62 -9.87 10.49
N LEU A 182 21.72 -9.38 9.27
CA LEU A 182 22.87 -8.64 8.78
C LEU A 182 22.45 -7.19 8.57
N PRO A 183 22.77 -6.27 9.49
CA PRO A 183 22.44 -4.85 9.34
C PRO A 183 23.06 -4.25 8.06
N ALA A 184 22.57 -3.09 7.64
CA ALA A 184 23.15 -2.36 6.51
C ALA A 184 24.60 -1.89 6.75
N GLY A 185 24.94 -1.64 8.02
CA GLY A 185 26.26 -1.11 8.40
C GLY A 185 26.33 0.40 8.30
N ARG A 186 27.55 0.93 8.25
CA ARG A 186 27.79 2.35 8.05
C ARG A 186 27.51 2.73 6.61
N MET A 187 26.82 3.86 6.41
CA MET A 187 26.58 4.36 5.06
C MET A 187 27.92 4.64 4.36
N PRO A 188 28.22 3.98 3.24
CA PRO A 188 29.43 4.26 2.47
C PRO A 188 29.33 5.64 1.82
N ALA A 189 30.49 6.24 1.49
CA ALA A 189 30.54 7.54 0.81
C ALA A 189 29.80 7.51 -0.54
N ASN A 190 29.86 6.39 -1.25
CA ASN A 190 29.17 6.12 -2.51
C ASN A 190 28.32 4.86 -2.40
N PRO A 191 27.06 4.96 -1.97
CA PRO A 191 26.19 3.77 -1.82
C PRO A 191 25.73 3.16 -3.15
N SER A 192 26.16 3.72 -4.29
CA SER A 192 25.81 3.25 -5.64
C SER A 192 26.96 2.57 -6.38
N GLU A 193 28.15 2.54 -5.82
CA GLU A 193 29.34 1.81 -6.28
C GLU A 193 29.63 0.61 -5.37
#